data_f56b4028130ab226c97eb3a8619a3e43
#
_entry.id   f56b4028130ab226c97eb3a8619a3e43
#
_cell.length_a   1.000
_cell.length_b   1.000
_cell.length_c   1.000
_cell.angle_alpha   90.00
_cell.angle_beta   90.00
_cell.angle_gamma   90.00
#
_symmetry.space_group_name_H-M   'P 1'
#
loop_
_entity.id
_entity.type
_entity.pdbx_description
1 polymer ?
#
loop_
_entity_poly.entity_id
_entity_poly.type
_entity_poly.pdbx_seq_one_letter_code
_entity_poly.pdbx_strand_id
1 'polypeptide(L)'
;MKLLLFLLALPVAAQTVPEALAFLEKAEKELLTASNYANRASWLQSTYINEDSETQAALANEKYIKTVLALSRQATRFDKLTLPAEAARKMRLIKLNLTMATPANDAESSELTKLTARMESTYGSAKYCRDAATDKGKCLDLVQISNIMAASRDPKELADVWQGWHRLGQPMRKDYSRFVELANKGARELGFKDSGAMWRSKYDLPPDDFAKEVDRLWAQIRPLYLSLHAYARTKLREKYGPDVVPATGPIPAHLLGNMWGQSWENIYDILAPPNTTKAYDLSKILKDKKIDELEMVRYGERFFSSLGFAPLPKTFWQRSLFVKPGDREVVCHASAWDVDNDEDLRIKMCIQISEEEFAVIHHELGHNYYQRAYNKKSFLFRDSANDGFHEAVGDTIALSITPEYLVQIGLLDKATDPSGDIGLLMKQALAKIAFLPFGLMIDQWRWKVFSGEITPAQYNQKWWELRRKYQGIDAPGRGEEAFDPFGKYHVAANVPYTRYFLAHVLQFQFHRALAQTAGCTGPLHRCSIYNSKEAGTKLNNMLEMGLSKPWPDALQAITGKREMDATA
;
A
#
# COMPACT_ATOMS: atom_id res chain seq x y z
N MET A 1 64.68 3.94 34.34
CA MET A 1 63.46 4.58 34.82
C MET A 1 62.36 4.38 33.76
N LYS A 2 61.51 3.34 33.91
CA LYS A 2 60.42 3.02 32.99
C LYS A 2 59.18 3.78 33.44
N LEU A 3 58.74 4.74 32.64
CA LEU A 3 57.49 5.47 32.86
C LEU A 3 56.32 4.56 32.44
N LEU A 4 55.55 4.04 33.39
CA LEU A 4 54.27 3.37 33.15
C LEU A 4 53.22 4.45 32.89
N LEU A 5 52.77 4.63 31.64
CA LEU A 5 51.54 5.37 31.34
C LEU A 5 50.34 4.53 31.74
N PHE A 6 49.71 4.90 32.85
CA PHE A 6 48.36 4.43 33.17
C PHE A 6 47.37 5.16 32.27
N LEU A 7 46.86 4.49 31.23
CA LEU A 7 45.67 4.91 30.51
C LEU A 7 44.46 4.73 31.48
N LEU A 8 44.04 5.81 32.12
CA LEU A 8 42.77 5.89 32.80
C LEU A 8 41.64 5.75 31.75
N ALA A 9 41.12 4.55 31.60
CA ALA A 9 39.84 4.34 30.92
C ALA A 9 38.75 5.08 31.73
N LEU A 10 38.33 6.26 31.28
CA LEU A 10 37.15 6.92 31.80
C LEU A 10 35.98 5.95 31.66
N PRO A 11 35.22 5.67 32.72
CA PRO A 11 34.03 4.83 32.60
C PRO A 11 33.06 5.55 31.68
N VAL A 12 32.69 4.91 30.58
CA VAL A 12 31.56 5.35 29.75
C VAL A 12 30.36 5.38 30.71
N ALA A 13 29.87 6.58 31.03
CA ALA A 13 28.73 6.74 31.93
C ALA A 13 27.59 5.86 31.43
N ALA A 14 27.10 4.96 32.28
CA ALA A 14 25.97 4.10 31.94
C ALA A 14 24.77 4.97 31.61
N GLN A 15 24.15 4.76 30.44
CA GLN A 15 22.94 5.48 30.05
C GLN A 15 21.84 5.27 31.10
N THR A 16 21.03 6.29 31.36
CA THR A 16 19.99 6.27 32.38
C THR A 16 18.58 6.42 31.77
N VAL A 17 17.55 6.00 32.53
CA VAL A 17 16.15 6.18 32.12
C VAL A 17 15.79 7.65 31.92
N PRO A 18 16.16 8.61 32.80
CA PRO A 18 15.91 10.04 32.57
C PRO A 18 16.54 10.57 31.27
N GLU A 19 17.78 10.16 30.94
CA GLU A 19 18.41 10.53 29.66
C GLU A 19 17.66 9.98 28.46
N ALA A 20 17.15 8.75 28.55
CA ALA A 20 16.33 8.15 27.48
C ALA A 20 15.01 8.92 27.29
N LEU A 21 14.35 9.35 28.36
CA LEU A 21 13.12 10.13 28.28
C LEU A 21 13.37 11.53 27.70
N ALA A 22 14.44 12.22 28.14
CA ALA A 22 14.84 13.51 27.59
C ALA A 22 15.21 13.40 26.08
N PHE A 23 15.89 12.30 25.70
CA PHE A 23 16.16 12.02 24.29
C PHE A 23 14.87 11.86 23.46
N LEU A 24 13.87 11.12 23.96
CA LEU A 24 12.60 10.93 23.28
C LEU A 24 11.85 12.25 23.07
N GLU A 25 11.78 13.10 24.10
CA GLU A 25 11.13 14.41 24.01
C GLU A 25 11.80 15.30 22.94
N LYS A 26 13.13 15.31 22.91
CA LYS A 26 13.90 16.04 21.89
C LYS A 26 13.68 15.44 20.50
N ALA A 27 13.74 14.12 20.36
CA ALA A 27 13.57 13.42 19.10
C ALA A 27 12.18 13.68 18.48
N GLU A 28 11.11 13.66 19.28
CA GLU A 28 9.75 13.95 18.78
C GLU A 28 9.64 15.39 18.23
N LYS A 29 10.25 16.39 18.88
CA LYS A 29 10.27 17.78 18.39
C LYS A 29 11.05 17.92 17.08
N GLU A 30 12.22 17.29 16.98
CA GLU A 30 13.03 17.33 15.77
C GLU A 30 12.34 16.62 14.60
N LEU A 31 11.76 15.45 14.83
CA LEU A 31 11.03 14.68 13.81
C LEU A 31 9.79 15.43 13.34
N LEU A 32 8.98 16.01 14.24
CA LEU A 32 7.81 16.80 13.88
C LEU A 32 8.20 17.99 13.00
N THR A 33 9.26 18.72 13.38
CA THR A 33 9.75 19.87 12.60
C THR A 33 10.21 19.45 11.20
N ALA A 34 10.98 18.36 11.11
CA ALA A 34 11.48 17.86 9.84
C ALA A 34 10.35 17.29 8.96
N SER A 35 9.40 16.57 9.57
CA SER A 35 8.21 16.04 8.88
C SER A 35 7.35 17.15 8.28
N ASN A 36 7.02 18.18 9.07
CA ASN A 36 6.21 19.30 8.59
C ASN A 36 6.87 20.04 7.42
N TYR A 37 8.21 20.17 7.45
CA TYR A 37 8.94 20.76 6.34
C TYR A 37 8.89 19.87 5.09
N ALA A 38 9.13 18.57 5.24
CA ALA A 38 9.07 17.60 4.14
C ALA A 38 7.67 17.49 3.53
N ASN A 39 6.61 17.42 4.37
CA ASN A 39 5.23 17.33 3.91
C ASN A 39 4.82 18.57 3.10
N ARG A 40 5.18 19.78 3.55
CA ARG A 40 4.89 21.04 2.84
C ARG A 40 5.61 21.11 1.49
N ALA A 41 6.88 20.73 1.44
CA ALA A 41 7.66 20.70 0.21
C ALA A 41 7.13 19.65 -0.78
N SER A 42 6.76 18.46 -0.29
CA SER A 42 6.16 17.40 -1.10
C SER A 42 4.76 17.78 -1.61
N TRP A 43 3.95 18.45 -0.80
CA TRP A 43 2.67 19.00 -1.25
C TRP A 43 2.87 20.02 -2.37
N LEU A 44 3.80 20.96 -2.20
CA LEU A 44 4.11 21.97 -3.24
C LEU A 44 4.54 21.27 -4.53
N GLN A 45 5.49 20.35 -4.47
CA GLN A 45 5.96 19.59 -5.63
C GLN A 45 4.81 18.84 -6.32
N SER A 46 3.95 18.16 -5.56
CA SER A 46 2.84 17.38 -6.12
C SER A 46 1.74 18.22 -6.76
N THR A 47 1.59 19.49 -6.35
CA THR A 47 0.54 20.41 -6.82
C THR A 47 1.04 21.55 -7.71
N TYR A 48 2.35 21.66 -7.90
CA TYR A 48 2.99 22.65 -8.76
C TYR A 48 4.36 22.12 -9.22
N ILE A 49 4.35 21.26 -10.25
CA ILE A 49 5.55 20.56 -10.73
C ILE A 49 6.43 21.50 -11.54
N ASN A 50 7.63 21.75 -11.06
CA ASN A 50 8.71 22.44 -11.76
C ASN A 50 10.06 22.11 -11.07
N GLU A 51 11.18 22.50 -11.70
CA GLU A 51 12.52 22.24 -11.21
C GLU A 51 12.77 22.74 -9.78
N ASP A 52 12.23 23.93 -9.42
CA ASP A 52 12.40 24.50 -8.09
C ASP A 52 11.63 23.70 -7.03
N SER A 53 10.37 23.34 -7.30
CA SER A 53 9.54 22.56 -6.38
C SER A 53 10.09 21.14 -6.17
N GLU A 54 10.59 20.52 -7.24
CA GLU A 54 11.27 19.20 -7.17
C GLU A 54 12.55 19.29 -6.33
N THR A 55 13.37 20.33 -6.55
CA THR A 55 14.59 20.58 -5.77
C THR A 55 14.27 20.78 -4.29
N GLN A 56 13.27 21.62 -3.96
CA GLN A 56 12.88 21.86 -2.57
C GLN A 56 12.34 20.61 -1.89
N ALA A 57 11.53 19.81 -2.58
CA ALA A 57 11.03 18.54 -2.05
C ALA A 57 12.17 17.53 -1.80
N ALA A 58 13.12 17.43 -2.73
CA ALA A 58 14.30 16.57 -2.58
C ALA A 58 15.15 16.95 -1.36
N LEU A 59 15.45 18.25 -1.18
CA LEU A 59 16.24 18.76 -0.05
C LEU A 59 15.51 18.55 1.29
N ALA A 60 14.20 18.79 1.33
CA ALA A 60 13.39 18.62 2.53
C ALA A 60 13.31 17.13 2.94
N ASN A 61 13.10 16.22 1.97
CA ASN A 61 13.07 14.79 2.21
C ASN A 61 14.45 14.25 2.64
N GLU A 62 15.54 14.71 2.02
CA GLU A 62 16.89 14.36 2.44
C GLU A 62 17.15 14.75 3.89
N LYS A 63 16.75 15.97 4.29
CA LYS A 63 16.88 16.45 5.67
C LYS A 63 16.08 15.57 6.62
N TYR A 64 14.82 15.22 6.28
CA TYR A 64 13.99 14.34 7.09
C TYR A 64 14.66 12.97 7.28
N ILE A 65 15.10 12.32 6.20
CA ILE A 65 15.77 11.01 6.23
C ILE A 65 17.04 11.06 7.09
N LYS A 66 17.89 12.08 6.93
CA LYS A 66 19.10 12.26 7.75
C LYS A 66 18.76 12.43 9.23
N THR A 67 17.72 13.18 9.56
CA THR A 67 17.25 13.37 10.94
C THR A 67 16.81 12.02 11.53
N VAL A 68 15.96 11.27 10.83
CA VAL A 68 15.50 9.95 11.29
C VAL A 68 16.67 8.99 11.51
N LEU A 69 17.61 8.90 10.57
CA LEU A 69 18.79 8.03 10.69
C LEU A 69 19.66 8.40 11.89
N ALA A 70 19.93 9.69 12.10
CA ALA A 70 20.71 10.16 13.24
C ALA A 70 20.04 9.81 14.57
N LEU A 71 18.72 10.03 14.68
CA LEU A 71 17.96 9.71 15.88
C LEU A 71 17.84 8.19 16.09
N SER A 72 17.65 7.40 15.02
CA SER A 72 17.60 5.94 15.11
C SER A 72 18.91 5.35 15.64
N ARG A 73 20.06 5.85 15.15
CA ARG A 73 21.38 5.45 15.67
C ARG A 73 21.59 5.88 17.12
N GLN A 74 21.14 7.08 17.49
CA GLN A 74 21.21 7.54 18.89
C GLN A 74 20.34 6.69 19.81
N ALA A 75 19.17 6.26 19.35
CA ALA A 75 18.25 5.41 20.12
C ALA A 75 18.89 4.06 20.51
N THR A 76 19.79 3.49 19.69
CA THR A 76 20.45 2.20 20.01
C THR A 76 21.26 2.24 21.30
N ARG A 77 21.73 3.43 21.76
CA ARG A 77 22.45 3.58 23.04
C ARG A 77 21.62 3.14 24.25
N PHE A 78 20.29 3.17 24.13
CA PHE A 78 19.35 2.86 25.20
C PHE A 78 18.80 1.44 25.15
N ASP A 79 19.25 0.59 24.22
CA ASP A 79 18.71 -0.76 23.99
C ASP A 79 18.86 -1.71 25.19
N LYS A 80 19.82 -1.43 26.09
CA LYS A 80 20.06 -2.23 27.30
C LYS A 80 19.25 -1.76 28.51
N LEU A 81 18.50 -0.65 28.39
CA LEU A 81 17.70 -0.13 29.48
C LEU A 81 16.32 -0.75 29.53
N THR A 82 15.85 -1.04 30.74
CA THR A 82 14.44 -1.35 30.98
C THR A 82 13.67 -0.03 31.06
N LEU A 83 12.98 0.33 30.01
CA LEU A 83 12.20 1.57 29.90
C LEU A 83 10.72 1.33 30.25
N PRO A 84 9.97 2.36 30.70
CA PRO A 84 8.52 2.31 30.74
C PRO A 84 7.94 1.92 29.38
N ALA A 85 6.83 1.19 29.37
CA ALA A 85 6.27 0.59 28.15
C ALA A 85 6.07 1.58 26.99
N GLU A 86 5.58 2.80 27.29
CA GLU A 86 5.42 3.86 26.28
C GLU A 86 6.76 4.31 25.71
N ALA A 87 7.76 4.54 26.55
CA ALA A 87 9.09 4.96 26.13
C ALA A 87 9.79 3.87 25.31
N ALA A 88 9.68 2.61 25.73
CA ALA A 88 10.19 1.46 24.99
C ALA A 88 9.56 1.36 23.58
N ARG A 89 8.23 1.61 23.47
CA ARG A 89 7.52 1.63 22.20
C ARG A 89 8.01 2.78 21.31
N LYS A 90 8.15 4.00 21.85
CA LYS A 90 8.68 5.14 21.10
C LYS A 90 10.10 4.91 20.59
N MET A 91 11.00 4.33 21.42
CA MET A 91 12.36 3.95 20.99
C MET A 91 12.37 2.98 19.81
N ARG A 92 11.48 2.00 19.86
CA ARG A 92 11.29 1.05 18.75
C ARG A 92 10.78 1.74 17.49
N LEU A 93 9.79 2.62 17.59
CA LEU A 93 9.19 3.33 16.46
C LEU A 93 10.18 4.26 15.77
N ILE A 94 11.08 4.94 16.51
CA ILE A 94 12.16 5.74 15.91
C ILE A 94 13.01 4.86 14.98
N LYS A 95 13.43 3.67 15.41
CA LYS A 95 14.26 2.76 14.62
C LYS A 95 13.52 2.14 13.42
N LEU A 96 12.19 2.07 13.47
CA LEU A 96 11.33 1.51 12.43
C LEU A 96 10.73 2.60 11.50
N ASN A 97 11.03 3.87 11.70
CA ASN A 97 10.43 4.98 10.96
C ASN A 97 10.77 4.92 9.46
N LEU A 98 11.98 4.50 9.09
CA LEU A 98 12.39 4.38 7.70
C LEU A 98 12.12 2.98 7.12
N THR A 99 11.78 2.96 5.83
CA THR A 99 11.68 1.72 5.06
C THR A 99 13.05 1.09 4.80
N MET A 100 14.10 1.91 4.69
CA MET A 100 15.47 1.49 4.42
C MET A 100 16.45 2.20 5.34
N ALA A 101 17.22 1.43 6.10
CA ALA A 101 18.33 1.93 6.88
C ALA A 101 19.58 1.97 6.01
N THR A 102 20.26 3.12 5.94
CA THR A 102 21.56 3.21 5.24
C THR A 102 22.71 2.85 6.17
N PRO A 103 23.82 2.28 5.65
CA PRO A 103 25.05 2.07 6.43
C PRO A 103 25.57 3.35 7.07
N ALA A 104 26.29 3.24 8.18
CA ALA A 104 26.94 4.38 8.83
C ALA A 104 28.14 4.92 8.05
N ASN A 105 28.73 4.12 7.18
CA ASN A 105 29.81 4.55 6.30
C ASN A 105 29.24 5.46 5.19
N ASP A 106 29.75 6.68 5.07
CA ASP A 106 29.25 7.69 4.13
C ASP A 106 29.36 7.26 2.66
N ALA A 107 30.43 6.56 2.27
CA ALA A 107 30.61 6.07 0.91
C ALA A 107 29.57 5.00 0.55
N GLU A 108 29.32 4.04 1.45
CA GLU A 108 28.30 3.00 1.28
C GLU A 108 26.87 3.57 1.34
N SER A 109 26.63 4.55 2.19
CA SER A 109 25.34 5.26 2.27
C SER A 109 25.07 6.00 0.95
N SER A 110 26.08 6.70 0.41
CA SER A 110 25.98 7.37 -0.89
C SER A 110 25.78 6.37 -2.04
N GLU A 111 26.49 5.24 -2.02
CA GLU A 111 26.33 4.16 -3.01
C GLU A 111 24.89 3.62 -2.98
N LEU A 112 24.34 3.31 -1.80
CA LEU A 112 22.97 2.81 -1.63
C LEU A 112 21.93 3.81 -2.18
N THR A 113 22.09 5.09 -1.88
CA THR A 113 21.20 6.15 -2.39
C THR A 113 21.25 6.23 -3.93
N LYS A 114 22.44 6.17 -4.52
CA LYS A 114 22.60 6.16 -5.98
C LYS A 114 22.00 4.92 -6.63
N LEU A 115 22.16 3.74 -6.02
CA LEU A 115 21.58 2.49 -6.50
C LEU A 115 20.06 2.58 -6.50
N THR A 116 19.44 3.05 -5.41
CA THR A 116 18.00 3.20 -5.30
C THR A 116 17.45 4.15 -6.35
N ALA A 117 18.06 5.34 -6.49
CA ALA A 117 17.65 6.32 -7.49
C ALA A 117 17.79 5.78 -8.92
N ARG A 118 18.88 5.05 -9.23
CA ARG A 118 19.09 4.44 -10.55
C ARG A 118 18.04 3.37 -10.85
N MET A 119 17.74 2.47 -9.90
CA MET A 119 16.73 1.44 -10.08
C MET A 119 15.36 2.06 -10.34
N GLU A 120 14.97 3.06 -9.55
CA GLU A 120 13.68 3.75 -9.70
C GLU A 120 13.60 4.50 -11.04
N SER A 121 14.65 5.24 -11.41
CA SER A 121 14.73 5.95 -12.69
C SER A 121 14.70 4.99 -13.88
N THR A 122 15.41 3.85 -13.80
CA THR A 122 15.36 2.81 -14.85
C THR A 122 13.94 2.27 -15.02
N TYR A 123 13.24 1.99 -13.91
CA TYR A 123 11.85 1.55 -13.98
C TYR A 123 10.93 2.61 -14.59
N GLY A 124 11.05 3.87 -14.15
CA GLY A 124 10.19 4.97 -14.59
C GLY A 124 10.39 5.38 -16.06
N SER A 125 11.63 5.26 -16.57
CA SER A 125 11.97 5.60 -17.96
C SER A 125 11.92 4.41 -18.94
N ALA A 126 11.60 3.20 -18.44
CA ALA A 126 11.62 1.98 -19.22
C ALA A 126 10.59 2.02 -20.37
N LYS A 127 11.03 1.60 -21.55
CA LYS A 127 10.17 1.48 -22.76
C LYS A 127 10.49 0.20 -23.50
N TYR A 128 9.47 -0.47 -23.98
CA TYR A 128 9.59 -1.64 -24.82
C TYR A 128 9.47 -1.28 -26.30
N CYS A 129 10.46 -1.61 -27.09
CA CYS A 129 10.47 -1.48 -28.55
C CYS A 129 10.38 -2.89 -29.15
N ARG A 130 9.36 -3.16 -29.98
CA ARG A 130 9.21 -4.47 -30.68
C ARG A 130 10.38 -4.71 -31.62
N ASP A 131 10.76 -3.68 -32.37
CA ASP A 131 11.98 -3.66 -33.19
C ASP A 131 12.74 -2.35 -32.94
N ALA A 132 13.85 -2.44 -32.22
CA ALA A 132 14.67 -1.29 -31.89
C ALA A 132 15.27 -0.57 -33.12
N ALA A 133 15.40 -1.25 -34.26
CA ALA A 133 15.93 -0.67 -35.50
C ALA A 133 14.88 0.14 -36.28
N THR A 134 13.63 -0.30 -36.27
CA THR A 134 12.53 0.31 -37.04
C THR A 134 11.59 1.16 -36.19
N ASP A 135 11.48 0.88 -34.88
CA ASP A 135 10.54 1.51 -33.95
C ASP A 135 11.07 2.83 -33.33
N LYS A 136 11.99 3.54 -34.00
CA LYS A 136 12.48 4.84 -33.55
C LYS A 136 11.31 5.77 -33.21
N GLY A 137 11.09 5.98 -31.90
CA GLY A 137 10.01 6.84 -31.38
C GLY A 137 8.63 6.18 -31.17
N LYS A 138 8.48 4.88 -31.42
CA LYS A 138 7.24 4.10 -31.23
C LYS A 138 7.32 3.09 -30.09
N CYS A 139 8.32 3.18 -29.22
CA CYS A 139 8.47 2.29 -28.08
C CYS A 139 7.36 2.54 -27.04
N LEU A 140 6.82 1.46 -26.52
CA LEU A 140 5.70 1.48 -25.55
C LEU A 140 6.22 1.68 -24.13
N ASP A 141 5.65 2.61 -23.41
CA ASP A 141 5.81 2.73 -21.96
C ASP A 141 4.85 1.79 -21.20
N LEU A 142 4.98 1.74 -19.88
CA LEU A 142 4.15 0.86 -19.03
C LEU A 142 2.64 1.17 -19.15
N VAL A 143 2.26 2.44 -19.31
CA VAL A 143 0.85 2.83 -19.42
C VAL A 143 0.27 2.29 -20.73
N GLN A 144 0.97 2.49 -21.84
CA GLN A 144 0.57 1.97 -23.15
C GLN A 144 0.50 0.43 -23.16
N ILE A 145 1.49 -0.25 -22.57
CA ILE A 145 1.49 -1.70 -22.41
C ILE A 145 0.31 -2.15 -21.53
N SER A 146 0.04 -1.47 -20.43
CA SER A 146 -1.09 -1.79 -19.54
C SER A 146 -2.43 -1.66 -20.26
N ASN A 147 -2.59 -0.63 -21.10
CA ASN A 147 -3.78 -0.46 -21.93
C ASN A 147 -3.96 -1.60 -22.95
N ILE A 148 -2.87 -2.06 -23.57
CA ILE A 148 -2.91 -3.24 -24.45
C ILE A 148 -3.31 -4.47 -23.64
N MET A 149 -2.70 -4.71 -22.48
CA MET A 149 -3.02 -5.84 -21.62
C MET A 149 -4.48 -5.85 -21.14
N ALA A 150 -5.04 -4.68 -20.89
CA ALA A 150 -6.44 -4.53 -20.49
C ALA A 150 -7.42 -4.79 -21.65
N ALA A 151 -7.13 -4.28 -22.84
CA ALA A 151 -8.06 -4.25 -23.97
C ALA A 151 -7.88 -5.39 -24.97
N SER A 152 -6.65 -5.83 -25.22
CA SER A 152 -6.38 -6.87 -26.22
C SER A 152 -6.90 -8.24 -25.77
N ARG A 153 -7.30 -9.04 -26.76
CA ARG A 153 -7.71 -10.44 -26.59
C ARG A 153 -6.90 -11.38 -27.50
N ASP A 154 -5.83 -10.86 -28.13
CA ASP A 154 -4.88 -11.67 -28.88
C ASP A 154 -3.78 -12.21 -27.94
N PRO A 155 -3.72 -13.52 -27.69
CA PRO A 155 -2.74 -14.10 -26.76
C PRO A 155 -1.28 -13.90 -27.20
N LYS A 156 -1.02 -13.74 -28.51
CA LYS A 156 0.34 -13.49 -29.03
C LYS A 156 0.78 -12.06 -28.74
N GLU A 157 -0.09 -11.08 -28.99
CA GLU A 157 0.18 -9.68 -28.65
C GLU A 157 0.36 -9.49 -27.14
N LEU A 158 -0.51 -10.11 -26.34
CA LEU A 158 -0.42 -10.08 -24.88
C LEU A 158 0.91 -10.69 -24.37
N ALA A 159 1.35 -11.81 -24.95
CA ALA A 159 2.63 -12.43 -24.59
C ALA A 159 3.82 -11.56 -25.00
N ASP A 160 3.77 -10.91 -26.16
CA ASP A 160 4.82 -10.04 -26.69
C ASP A 160 5.07 -8.84 -25.76
N VAL A 161 4.02 -8.06 -25.47
CA VAL A 161 4.15 -6.87 -24.61
C VAL A 161 4.49 -7.24 -23.17
N TRP A 162 3.97 -8.37 -22.66
CA TRP A 162 4.28 -8.87 -21.34
C TRP A 162 5.77 -9.25 -21.21
N GLN A 163 6.30 -10.03 -22.17
CA GLN A 163 7.71 -10.41 -22.23
C GLN A 163 8.60 -9.19 -22.43
N GLY A 164 8.19 -8.28 -23.31
CA GLY A 164 8.89 -7.03 -23.59
C GLY A 164 9.14 -6.22 -22.33
N TRP A 165 8.10 -6.01 -21.51
CA TRP A 165 8.24 -5.30 -20.24
C TRP A 165 9.20 -6.01 -19.27
N HIS A 166 9.06 -7.30 -19.07
CA HIS A 166 9.86 -8.05 -18.10
C HIS A 166 11.35 -8.16 -18.48
N ARG A 167 11.71 -8.06 -19.77
CA ARG A 167 13.14 -8.02 -20.21
C ARG A 167 13.88 -6.78 -19.69
N LEU A 168 13.18 -5.68 -19.43
CA LEU A 168 13.76 -4.44 -18.96
C LEU A 168 14.38 -4.55 -17.54
N GLY A 169 14.00 -5.57 -16.77
CA GLY A 169 14.57 -5.82 -15.44
C GLY A 169 15.94 -6.48 -15.45
N GLN A 170 16.29 -7.21 -16.50
CA GLN A 170 17.52 -8.02 -16.56
C GLN A 170 18.80 -7.24 -16.20
N PRO A 171 19.07 -6.02 -16.71
CA PRO A 171 20.27 -5.27 -16.36
C PRO A 171 20.37 -4.89 -14.89
N MET A 172 19.24 -4.80 -14.18
CA MET A 172 19.15 -4.33 -12.79
C MET A 172 19.44 -5.42 -11.74
N ARG A 173 19.57 -6.68 -12.14
CA ARG A 173 19.81 -7.81 -11.22
C ARG A 173 21.05 -7.62 -10.35
N LYS A 174 22.15 -7.13 -10.93
CA LYS A 174 23.41 -6.87 -10.22
C LYS A 174 23.26 -5.71 -9.23
N ASP A 175 22.63 -4.62 -9.65
CA ASP A 175 22.37 -3.46 -8.81
C ASP A 175 21.46 -3.80 -7.64
N TYR A 176 20.42 -4.60 -7.87
CA TYR A 176 19.53 -5.08 -6.83
C TYR A 176 20.25 -5.96 -5.81
N SER A 177 21.18 -6.83 -6.25
CA SER A 177 22.00 -7.63 -5.33
C SER A 177 22.86 -6.74 -4.42
N ARG A 178 23.51 -5.73 -4.97
CA ARG A 178 24.33 -4.78 -4.20
C ARG A 178 23.48 -3.92 -3.26
N PHE A 179 22.30 -3.50 -3.72
CA PHE A 179 21.30 -2.83 -2.90
C PHE A 179 20.94 -3.66 -1.66
N VAL A 180 20.65 -4.96 -1.82
CA VAL A 180 20.32 -5.88 -0.73
C VAL A 180 21.44 -5.97 0.31
N GLU A 181 22.70 -6.06 -0.12
CA GLU A 181 23.85 -6.12 0.78
C GLU A 181 23.95 -4.86 1.66
N LEU A 182 23.85 -3.68 1.04
CA LEU A 182 23.98 -2.40 1.73
C LEU A 182 22.77 -2.11 2.65
N ALA A 183 21.55 -2.38 2.19
CA ALA A 183 20.35 -2.24 2.99
C ALA A 183 20.37 -3.14 4.23
N ASN A 184 20.82 -4.39 4.07
CA ASN A 184 21.02 -5.32 5.18
C ASN A 184 22.09 -4.86 6.16
N LYS A 185 23.17 -4.24 5.67
CA LYS A 185 24.20 -3.66 6.54
C LYS A 185 23.60 -2.57 7.42
N GLY A 186 22.87 -1.63 6.83
CA GLY A 186 22.18 -0.57 7.58
C GLY A 186 21.17 -1.12 8.61
N ALA A 187 20.39 -2.12 8.24
CA ALA A 187 19.45 -2.77 9.16
C ALA A 187 20.16 -3.43 10.36
N ARG A 188 21.29 -4.10 10.13
CA ARG A 188 22.10 -4.71 11.21
C ARG A 188 22.69 -3.67 12.16
N GLU A 189 23.11 -2.52 11.65
CA GLU A 189 23.60 -1.40 12.47
C GLU A 189 22.53 -0.82 13.40
N LEU A 190 21.24 -1.00 13.06
CA LEU A 190 20.09 -0.64 13.91
C LEU A 190 19.61 -1.80 14.82
N GLY A 191 20.33 -2.93 14.83
CA GLY A 191 20.01 -4.09 15.69
C GLY A 191 19.05 -5.11 15.09
N PHE A 192 18.72 -5.02 13.80
CA PHE A 192 17.89 -6.03 13.11
C PHE A 192 18.78 -7.09 12.43
N LYS A 193 18.23 -8.30 12.25
CA LYS A 193 18.93 -9.38 11.55
C LYS A 193 19.23 -9.04 10.09
N ASP A 194 18.23 -8.47 9.42
CA ASP A 194 18.25 -8.05 8.02
C ASP A 194 17.09 -7.05 7.77
N SER A 195 17.02 -6.48 6.57
CA SER A 195 15.97 -5.54 6.17
C SER A 195 14.56 -6.17 6.19
N GLY A 196 14.44 -7.46 5.88
CA GLY A 196 13.16 -8.17 5.93
C GLY A 196 12.67 -8.37 7.38
N ALA A 197 13.58 -8.64 8.32
CA ALA A 197 13.27 -8.69 9.75
C ALA A 197 12.88 -7.29 10.27
N MET A 198 13.57 -6.23 9.84
CA MET A 198 13.22 -4.85 10.15
C MET A 198 11.79 -4.52 9.70
N TRP A 199 11.41 -4.86 8.46
CA TRP A 199 10.06 -4.63 7.94
C TRP A 199 8.99 -5.38 8.74
N ARG A 200 9.20 -6.68 9.00
CA ARG A 200 8.26 -7.49 9.78
C ARG A 200 8.11 -7.01 11.22
N SER A 201 9.17 -6.39 11.78
CA SER A 201 9.12 -5.84 13.14
C SER A 201 8.12 -4.68 13.31
N LYS A 202 7.66 -4.05 12.21
CA LYS A 202 6.64 -2.99 12.26
C LYS A 202 5.26 -3.49 12.72
N TYR A 203 5.01 -4.80 12.64
CA TYR A 203 3.69 -5.40 12.89
C TYR A 203 3.50 -5.90 14.33
N ASP A 204 4.24 -5.39 15.30
CA ASP A 204 4.11 -5.69 16.75
C ASP A 204 4.20 -7.18 17.12
N LEU A 205 4.79 -7.98 16.26
CA LEU A 205 5.10 -9.39 16.46
C LEU A 205 6.59 -9.65 16.24
N PRO A 206 7.15 -10.74 16.79
CA PRO A 206 8.43 -11.24 16.32
C PRO A 206 8.39 -11.45 14.79
N PRO A 207 9.44 -11.11 14.04
CA PRO A 207 9.42 -11.18 12.58
C PRO A 207 8.95 -12.50 11.99
N ASP A 208 9.37 -13.62 12.57
CA ASP A 208 9.01 -14.95 12.09
C ASP A 208 7.58 -15.35 12.47
N ASP A 209 7.04 -14.82 13.56
CA ASP A 209 5.64 -15.05 13.94
C ASP A 209 4.69 -14.22 13.06
N PHE A 210 5.09 -13.01 12.66
CA PHE A 210 4.35 -12.26 11.66
C PHE A 210 4.32 -12.98 10.29
N ALA A 211 5.43 -13.60 9.88
CA ALA A 211 5.46 -14.40 8.66
C ALA A 211 4.48 -15.60 8.73
N LYS A 212 4.36 -16.26 9.91
CA LYS A 212 3.36 -17.33 10.12
C LYS A 212 1.93 -16.77 10.10
N GLU A 213 1.72 -15.59 10.65
CA GLU A 213 0.40 -14.94 10.68
C GLU A 213 -0.14 -14.65 9.27
N VAL A 214 0.68 -14.11 8.37
CA VAL A 214 0.25 -13.89 6.99
C VAL A 214 0.02 -15.20 6.22
N ASP A 215 0.79 -16.27 6.52
CA ASP A 215 0.53 -17.61 5.96
C ASP A 215 -0.77 -18.22 6.51
N ARG A 216 -1.11 -17.99 7.78
CA ARG A 216 -2.39 -18.40 8.37
C ARG A 216 -3.57 -17.72 7.70
N LEU A 217 -3.48 -16.41 7.48
CA LEU A 217 -4.51 -15.65 6.76
C LEU A 217 -4.68 -16.16 5.32
N TRP A 218 -3.59 -16.43 4.64
CA TRP A 218 -3.66 -17.03 3.31
C TRP A 218 -4.35 -18.40 3.31
N ALA A 219 -4.09 -19.23 4.29
CA ALA A 219 -4.74 -20.54 4.41
C ALA A 219 -6.27 -20.42 4.52
N GLN A 220 -6.78 -19.38 5.18
CA GLN A 220 -8.22 -19.09 5.26
C GLN A 220 -8.82 -18.67 3.91
N ILE A 221 -8.09 -17.87 3.13
CA ILE A 221 -8.56 -17.31 1.84
C ILE A 221 -8.41 -18.32 0.70
N ARG A 222 -7.39 -19.16 0.76
CA ARG A 222 -6.97 -20.03 -0.34
C ARG A 222 -8.11 -20.84 -0.99
N PRO A 223 -9.06 -21.44 -0.26
CA PRO A 223 -10.17 -22.18 -0.89
C PRO A 223 -11.03 -21.30 -1.82
N LEU A 224 -11.35 -20.07 -1.41
CA LEU A 224 -12.08 -19.10 -2.22
C LEU A 224 -11.28 -18.71 -3.47
N TYR A 225 -10.00 -18.38 -3.28
CA TYR A 225 -9.12 -18.07 -4.40
C TYR A 225 -9.01 -19.20 -5.43
N LEU A 226 -8.87 -20.44 -4.97
CA LEU A 226 -8.80 -21.60 -5.87
C LEU A 226 -10.10 -21.82 -6.67
N SER A 227 -11.25 -21.53 -6.07
CA SER A 227 -12.54 -21.56 -6.77
C SER A 227 -12.60 -20.50 -7.88
N LEU A 228 -12.18 -19.26 -7.57
CA LEU A 228 -12.09 -18.18 -8.56
C LEU A 228 -11.09 -18.51 -9.67
N HIS A 229 -9.92 -19.04 -9.31
CA HIS A 229 -8.88 -19.45 -10.26
C HIS A 229 -9.36 -20.57 -11.21
N ALA A 230 -10.07 -21.57 -10.67
CA ALA A 230 -10.62 -22.66 -11.49
C ALA A 230 -11.67 -22.15 -12.47
N TYR A 231 -12.57 -21.27 -12.00
CA TYR A 231 -13.56 -20.61 -12.84
C TYR A 231 -12.90 -19.80 -13.97
N ALA A 232 -11.94 -18.94 -13.62
CA ALA A 232 -11.20 -18.11 -14.58
C ALA A 232 -10.48 -18.98 -15.62
N ARG A 233 -9.79 -20.06 -15.20
CA ARG A 233 -9.14 -20.99 -16.12
C ARG A 233 -10.12 -21.62 -17.11
N THR A 234 -11.29 -22.06 -16.63
CA THR A 234 -12.32 -22.63 -17.48
C THR A 234 -12.77 -21.63 -18.55
N LYS A 235 -13.08 -20.39 -18.15
CA LYS A 235 -13.52 -19.34 -19.06
C LYS A 235 -12.43 -18.90 -20.06
N LEU A 236 -11.19 -18.78 -19.60
CA LEU A 236 -10.05 -18.48 -20.47
C LEU A 236 -9.78 -19.62 -21.45
N ARG A 237 -9.95 -20.88 -21.03
CA ARG A 237 -9.84 -22.04 -21.90
C ARG A 237 -10.97 -22.08 -22.93
N GLU A 238 -12.19 -21.75 -22.57
CA GLU A 238 -13.32 -21.59 -23.51
C GLU A 238 -13.00 -20.52 -24.57
N LYS A 239 -12.39 -19.41 -24.15
CA LYS A 239 -12.04 -18.27 -25.02
C LYS A 239 -10.86 -18.54 -25.93
N TYR A 240 -9.77 -19.11 -25.43
CA TYR A 240 -8.47 -19.17 -26.11
C TYR A 240 -8.13 -20.59 -26.62
N GLY A 241 -8.88 -21.60 -26.22
CA GLY A 241 -8.64 -22.99 -26.59
C GLY A 241 -7.64 -23.74 -25.69
N PRO A 242 -7.61 -25.08 -25.86
CA PRO A 242 -6.80 -25.99 -25.03
C PRO A 242 -5.28 -25.84 -25.20
N ASP A 243 -4.85 -25.39 -26.37
CA ASP A 243 -3.42 -25.23 -26.68
C ASP A 243 -2.82 -23.98 -25.96
N VAL A 244 -3.64 -22.98 -25.69
CA VAL A 244 -3.23 -21.74 -24.99
C VAL A 244 -3.44 -21.88 -23.51
N VAL A 245 -4.57 -22.43 -23.06
CA VAL A 245 -4.90 -22.60 -21.63
C VAL A 245 -5.14 -24.08 -21.35
N PRO A 246 -4.19 -24.77 -20.71
CA PRO A 246 -4.34 -26.19 -20.39
C PRO A 246 -5.45 -26.44 -19.37
N ALA A 247 -6.01 -27.63 -19.36
CA ALA A 247 -7.09 -28.02 -18.43
C ALA A 247 -6.64 -28.04 -16.97
N THR A 248 -5.35 -28.27 -16.74
CA THR A 248 -4.72 -28.34 -15.41
C THR A 248 -3.43 -27.52 -15.41
N GLY A 249 -2.92 -27.21 -14.22
CA GLY A 249 -1.68 -26.45 -14.07
C GLY A 249 -1.90 -24.93 -13.99
N PRO A 250 -0.85 -24.14 -14.16
CA PRO A 250 -0.93 -22.68 -14.04
C PRO A 250 -1.65 -22.04 -15.24
N ILE A 251 -2.28 -20.88 -15.01
CA ILE A 251 -2.79 -20.03 -16.09
C ILE A 251 -1.62 -19.21 -16.65
N PRO A 252 -1.51 -19.02 -17.97
CA PRO A 252 -0.51 -18.14 -18.57
C PRO A 252 -0.70 -16.69 -18.07
N ALA A 253 0.35 -16.11 -17.45
CA ALA A 253 0.28 -14.84 -16.73
C ALA A 253 -0.21 -13.66 -17.59
N HIS A 254 0.13 -13.65 -18.87
CA HIS A 254 -0.22 -12.59 -19.83
C HIS A 254 -1.71 -12.53 -20.20
N LEU A 255 -2.51 -13.56 -19.85
CA LEU A 255 -3.93 -13.61 -20.21
C LEU A 255 -4.87 -12.98 -19.17
N LEU A 256 -4.34 -12.49 -18.04
CA LEU A 256 -5.14 -12.04 -16.91
C LEU A 256 -5.47 -10.53 -16.92
N GLY A 257 -5.27 -9.85 -18.06
CA GLY A 257 -5.67 -8.46 -18.24
C GLY A 257 -4.84 -7.42 -17.46
N ASN A 258 -3.78 -7.86 -16.77
CA ASN A 258 -2.91 -7.00 -15.94
C ASN A 258 -1.49 -7.55 -15.97
N MET A 259 -0.48 -6.67 -16.03
CA MET A 259 0.94 -7.01 -16.14
C MET A 259 1.40 -8.04 -15.09
N TRP A 260 0.85 -7.94 -13.87
CA TRP A 260 1.23 -8.79 -12.75
C TRP A 260 0.17 -9.84 -12.40
N GLY A 261 -0.96 -9.89 -13.14
CA GLY A 261 -2.10 -10.73 -12.81
C GLY A 261 -2.62 -10.49 -11.38
N GLN A 262 -2.48 -9.28 -10.86
CA GLN A 262 -2.90 -8.90 -9.51
C GLN A 262 -4.35 -8.41 -9.43
N SER A 263 -4.96 -8.06 -10.56
CA SER A 263 -6.38 -7.78 -10.72
C SER A 263 -6.81 -8.41 -12.05
N TRP A 264 -8.01 -8.98 -12.07
CA TRP A 264 -8.57 -9.63 -13.27
C TRP A 264 -9.82 -8.90 -13.78
N GLU A 265 -10.07 -7.68 -13.30
CA GLU A 265 -11.24 -6.89 -13.71
C GLU A 265 -11.26 -6.56 -15.20
N ASN A 266 -10.09 -6.34 -15.81
CA ASN A 266 -9.96 -6.00 -17.23
C ASN A 266 -10.42 -7.13 -18.17
N ILE A 267 -10.58 -8.36 -17.67
CA ILE A 267 -11.12 -9.49 -18.41
C ILE A 267 -12.52 -9.90 -17.92
N TYR A 268 -13.25 -8.97 -17.28
CA TYR A 268 -14.61 -9.21 -16.80
C TYR A 268 -15.54 -9.66 -17.94
N ASP A 269 -15.38 -9.14 -19.16
CA ASP A 269 -16.12 -9.56 -20.35
C ASP A 269 -16.02 -11.07 -20.64
N ILE A 270 -14.88 -11.70 -20.29
CA ILE A 270 -14.67 -13.16 -20.41
C ILE A 270 -15.23 -13.88 -19.16
N LEU A 271 -15.12 -13.26 -17.98
CA LEU A 271 -15.42 -13.90 -16.70
C LEU A 271 -16.81 -13.57 -16.15
N ALA A 272 -17.58 -12.70 -16.82
CA ALA A 272 -18.92 -12.33 -16.38
C ALA A 272 -19.80 -13.57 -16.21
N PRO A 273 -20.53 -13.70 -15.08
CA PRO A 273 -21.54 -14.74 -14.94
C PRO A 273 -22.65 -14.55 -15.98
N PRO A 274 -23.29 -15.64 -16.44
CA PRO A 274 -24.39 -15.53 -17.41
C PRO A 274 -25.57 -14.73 -16.82
N ASN A 275 -26.28 -14.01 -17.68
CA ASN A 275 -27.48 -13.23 -17.35
C ASN A 275 -27.26 -12.10 -16.32
N THR A 276 -26.05 -11.55 -16.21
CA THR A 276 -25.81 -10.38 -15.37
C THR A 276 -26.16 -9.10 -16.11
N THR A 277 -27.12 -8.35 -15.59
CA THR A 277 -27.40 -6.98 -16.02
C THR A 277 -26.77 -6.00 -15.02
N LYS A 278 -26.20 -4.90 -15.52
CA LYS A 278 -25.73 -3.82 -14.66
C LYS A 278 -26.95 -3.21 -13.96
N ALA A 279 -27.00 -3.33 -12.64
CA ALA A 279 -28.15 -2.93 -11.85
C ALA A 279 -28.40 -1.41 -11.89
N TYR A 280 -27.34 -0.60 -11.99
CA TYR A 280 -27.36 0.86 -12.16
C TYR A 280 -26.02 1.34 -12.75
N ASP A 281 -25.98 2.59 -13.18
CA ASP A 281 -24.75 3.27 -13.64
C ASP A 281 -24.58 4.55 -12.84
N LEU A 282 -23.80 4.46 -11.74
CA LEU A 282 -23.59 5.62 -10.87
C LEU A 282 -22.90 6.78 -11.62
N SER A 283 -21.96 6.49 -12.53
CA SER A 283 -21.31 7.51 -13.35
C SER A 283 -22.31 8.31 -14.18
N LYS A 284 -23.29 7.61 -14.77
CA LYS A 284 -24.37 8.26 -15.52
C LYS A 284 -25.30 9.06 -14.60
N ILE A 285 -25.67 8.50 -13.45
CA ILE A 285 -26.56 9.15 -12.46
C ILE A 285 -25.93 10.46 -11.98
N LEU A 286 -24.65 10.45 -11.61
CA LEU A 286 -23.94 11.66 -11.18
C LEU A 286 -23.97 12.76 -12.26
N LYS A 287 -23.69 12.39 -13.51
CA LYS A 287 -23.72 13.32 -14.65
C LYS A 287 -25.12 13.86 -14.94
N ASP A 288 -26.14 13.00 -14.95
CA ASP A 288 -27.54 13.39 -15.19
C ASP A 288 -28.07 14.34 -14.10
N LYS A 289 -27.66 14.12 -12.84
CA LYS A 289 -27.98 15.00 -11.71
C LYS A 289 -27.07 16.23 -11.61
N LYS A 290 -26.12 16.39 -12.52
CA LYS A 290 -25.16 17.52 -12.59
C LYS A 290 -24.38 17.69 -11.28
N ILE A 291 -23.98 16.58 -10.66
CA ILE A 291 -23.13 16.58 -9.48
C ILE A 291 -21.71 16.99 -9.95
N ASP A 292 -21.17 18.01 -9.34
CA ASP A 292 -19.80 18.47 -9.59
C ASP A 292 -18.78 17.78 -8.64
N GLU A 293 -17.51 18.04 -8.86
CA GLU A 293 -16.40 17.46 -8.12
C GLU A 293 -16.47 17.82 -6.62
N LEU A 294 -16.84 19.06 -6.30
CA LEU A 294 -16.96 19.51 -4.89
C LEU A 294 -18.12 18.84 -4.19
N GLU A 295 -19.25 18.68 -4.89
CA GLU A 295 -20.40 17.99 -4.31
C GLU A 295 -20.12 16.50 -4.09
N MET A 296 -19.31 15.85 -4.95
CA MET A 296 -18.83 14.50 -4.71
C MET A 296 -18.04 14.40 -3.39
N VAL A 297 -17.13 15.37 -3.13
CA VAL A 297 -16.39 15.41 -1.86
C VAL A 297 -17.32 15.67 -0.67
N ARG A 298 -18.35 16.51 -0.84
CA ARG A 298 -19.37 16.75 0.21
C ARG A 298 -20.18 15.50 0.53
N TYR A 299 -20.46 14.63 -0.42
CA TYR A 299 -21.07 13.33 -0.14
C TYR A 299 -20.18 12.51 0.79
N GLY A 300 -18.89 12.45 0.54
CA GLY A 300 -17.91 11.79 1.41
C GLY A 300 -17.87 12.41 2.82
N GLU A 301 -17.81 13.75 2.94
CA GLU A 301 -17.85 14.42 4.26
C GLU A 301 -19.16 14.11 5.00
N ARG A 302 -20.32 14.18 4.32
CA ARG A 302 -21.62 13.84 4.93
C ARG A 302 -21.67 12.40 5.41
N PHE A 303 -20.97 11.47 4.72
CA PHE A 303 -20.85 10.11 5.19
C PHE A 303 -20.21 10.07 6.58
N PHE A 304 -19.05 10.67 6.77
CA PHE A 304 -18.36 10.71 8.08
C PHE A 304 -19.15 11.52 9.12
N SER A 305 -19.76 12.63 8.74
CA SER A 305 -20.60 13.42 9.66
C SER A 305 -21.81 12.63 10.15
N SER A 306 -22.40 11.77 9.31
CA SER A 306 -23.50 10.88 9.68
C SER A 306 -23.09 9.85 10.75
N LEU A 307 -21.82 9.46 10.77
CA LEU A 307 -21.23 8.59 11.78
C LEU A 307 -20.90 9.32 13.10
N GLY A 308 -21.04 10.66 13.14
CA GLY A 308 -20.74 11.47 14.31
C GLY A 308 -19.35 12.14 14.30
N PHE A 309 -18.59 12.01 13.24
CA PHE A 309 -17.34 12.76 13.11
C PHE A 309 -17.59 14.25 12.85
N ALA A 310 -16.70 15.11 13.37
CA ALA A 310 -16.77 16.53 13.11
C ALA A 310 -16.54 16.85 11.62
N PRO A 311 -17.20 17.87 11.05
CA PRO A 311 -16.94 18.31 9.68
C PRO A 311 -15.47 18.62 9.45
N LEU A 312 -15.02 18.50 8.21
CA LEU A 312 -13.65 18.83 7.82
C LEU A 312 -13.34 20.31 8.07
N PRO A 313 -12.12 20.67 8.46
CA PRO A 313 -11.77 22.04 8.75
C PRO A 313 -11.89 22.92 7.50
N LYS A 314 -12.14 24.21 7.68
CA LYS A 314 -12.23 25.18 6.57
C LYS A 314 -10.99 25.16 5.67
N THR A 315 -9.83 24.92 6.26
CA THR A 315 -8.54 24.80 5.55
C THR A 315 -8.52 23.65 4.56
N PHE A 316 -9.22 22.53 4.82
CA PHE A 316 -9.35 21.42 3.89
C PHE A 316 -9.96 21.89 2.57
N TRP A 317 -11.09 22.60 2.61
CA TRP A 317 -11.79 23.09 1.43
C TRP A 317 -11.02 24.16 0.67
N GLN A 318 -10.19 24.93 1.37
CA GLN A 318 -9.40 26.03 0.79
C GLN A 318 -8.07 25.57 0.17
N ARG A 319 -7.51 24.46 0.65
CA ARG A 319 -6.13 24.05 0.34
C ARG A 319 -6.01 22.73 -0.41
N SER A 320 -7.07 21.93 -0.44
CA SER A 320 -7.10 20.69 -1.23
C SER A 320 -7.07 20.99 -2.73
N LEU A 321 -6.62 20.01 -3.51
CA LEU A 321 -6.68 20.03 -4.97
C LEU A 321 -7.71 19.02 -5.45
N PHE A 322 -8.86 19.48 -5.91
CA PHE A 322 -9.98 18.64 -6.35
C PHE A 322 -10.02 18.45 -7.87
N VAL A 323 -9.54 19.44 -8.61
CA VAL A 323 -9.61 19.48 -10.08
C VAL A 323 -8.23 19.77 -10.64
N LYS A 324 -7.87 19.16 -11.78
CA LYS A 324 -6.62 19.46 -12.46
C LYS A 324 -6.59 20.92 -12.89
N PRO A 325 -5.62 21.73 -12.46
CA PRO A 325 -5.47 23.12 -12.93
C PRO A 325 -5.13 23.15 -14.42
N GLY A 326 -5.56 24.20 -15.10
CA GLY A 326 -5.22 24.41 -16.52
C GLY A 326 -3.89 25.13 -16.76
N ASP A 327 -3.28 25.68 -15.70
CA ASP A 327 -2.10 26.56 -15.76
C ASP A 327 -0.80 25.90 -15.31
N ARG A 328 -0.84 24.66 -14.81
CA ARG A 328 0.32 23.94 -14.31
C ARG A 328 0.14 22.43 -14.31
N GLU A 329 1.25 21.71 -14.27
CA GLU A 329 1.25 20.27 -14.10
C GLU A 329 1.20 19.88 -12.61
N VAL A 330 0.45 18.80 -12.32
CA VAL A 330 0.22 18.25 -10.99
C VAL A 330 0.21 16.72 -11.04
N VAL A 331 0.48 16.09 -9.90
CA VAL A 331 0.31 14.64 -9.74
C VAL A 331 -1.17 14.35 -9.52
N CYS A 332 -1.86 13.81 -10.52
CA CYS A 332 -3.30 13.54 -10.47
C CYS A 332 -3.69 12.31 -9.62
N HIS A 333 -2.75 11.42 -9.28
CA HIS A 333 -3.04 10.27 -8.43
C HIS A 333 -3.64 10.73 -7.09
N ALA A 334 -4.80 10.17 -6.71
CA ALA A 334 -5.49 10.50 -5.47
C ALA A 334 -4.60 10.25 -4.25
N SER A 335 -4.66 11.14 -3.27
CA SER A 335 -3.93 11.00 -2.01
C SER A 335 -4.46 11.94 -0.93
N ALA A 336 -4.48 11.44 0.30
CA ALA A 336 -4.80 12.19 1.50
C ALA A 336 -3.52 12.67 2.21
N TRP A 337 -3.56 13.87 2.76
CA TRP A 337 -2.40 14.54 3.35
C TRP A 337 -2.74 15.10 4.72
N ASP A 338 -1.82 14.90 5.67
CA ASP A 338 -1.70 15.66 6.90
C ASP A 338 -0.41 16.49 6.82
N VAL A 339 -0.54 17.76 6.47
CA VAL A 339 0.60 18.60 6.05
C VAL A 339 1.39 19.12 7.26
N ASP A 340 0.73 19.32 8.40
CA ASP A 340 1.35 19.85 9.61
C ASP A 340 1.30 18.91 10.82
N ASN A 341 0.83 17.69 10.60
CA ASN A 341 0.60 16.70 11.65
C ASN A 341 -0.38 17.20 12.74
N ASP A 342 -1.37 18.02 12.35
CA ASP A 342 -2.39 18.57 13.25
C ASP A 342 -3.74 18.73 12.52
N GLU A 343 -4.08 19.92 12.01
CA GLU A 343 -5.39 20.22 11.41
C GLU A 343 -5.31 20.64 9.92
N ASP A 344 -4.11 20.73 9.32
CA ASP A 344 -3.96 21.04 7.89
C ASP A 344 -4.09 19.78 7.03
N LEU A 345 -5.30 19.20 7.07
CA LEU A 345 -5.68 18.06 6.28
C LEU A 345 -6.03 18.47 4.86
N ARG A 346 -5.63 17.67 3.87
CA ARG A 346 -5.93 17.93 2.45
C ARG A 346 -6.14 16.60 1.71
N ILE A 347 -6.87 16.67 0.58
CA ILE A 347 -6.78 15.66 -0.48
C ILE A 347 -6.26 16.30 -1.76
N LYS A 348 -5.60 15.49 -2.58
CA LYS A 348 -5.15 15.85 -3.91
C LYS A 348 -5.69 14.81 -4.89
N MET A 349 -6.52 15.26 -5.81
CA MET A 349 -7.13 14.47 -6.87
C MET A 349 -7.31 15.32 -8.12
N CYS A 350 -7.47 14.67 -9.28
CA CYS A 350 -8.00 15.31 -10.50
C CYS A 350 -9.35 14.66 -10.79
N ILE A 351 -10.34 14.95 -9.95
CA ILE A 351 -11.63 14.26 -9.90
C ILE A 351 -12.31 14.25 -11.27
N GLN A 352 -12.73 13.08 -11.71
CA GLN A 352 -13.62 12.86 -12.82
C GLN A 352 -14.99 12.40 -12.29
N ILE A 353 -16.09 12.83 -12.93
CA ILE A 353 -17.44 12.44 -12.50
C ILE A 353 -17.68 10.99 -12.88
N SER A 354 -17.36 10.06 -11.95
CA SER A 354 -17.45 8.62 -12.15
C SER A 354 -17.73 7.88 -10.83
N GLU A 355 -18.24 6.65 -10.96
CA GLU A 355 -18.43 5.71 -9.85
C GLU A 355 -17.12 5.40 -9.12
N GLU A 356 -16.03 5.19 -9.89
CA GLU A 356 -14.70 4.93 -9.35
C GLU A 356 -14.22 6.08 -8.47
N GLU A 357 -14.23 7.31 -8.99
CA GLU A 357 -13.76 8.48 -8.25
C GLU A 357 -14.65 8.80 -7.05
N PHE A 358 -15.96 8.52 -7.12
CA PHE A 358 -16.86 8.62 -5.97
C PHE A 358 -16.42 7.70 -4.84
N ALA A 359 -16.05 6.45 -5.15
CA ALA A 359 -15.53 5.51 -4.17
C ALA A 359 -14.13 5.93 -3.65
N VAL A 360 -13.25 6.39 -4.53
CA VAL A 360 -11.90 6.88 -4.15
C VAL A 360 -11.99 8.08 -3.20
N ILE A 361 -12.91 9.03 -3.43
CA ILE A 361 -13.13 10.15 -2.49
C ILE A 361 -13.46 9.65 -1.09
N HIS A 362 -14.36 8.67 -0.95
CA HIS A 362 -14.72 8.11 0.35
C HIS A 362 -13.52 7.40 1.00
N HIS A 363 -12.69 6.72 0.22
CA HIS A 363 -11.46 6.09 0.66
C HIS A 363 -10.45 7.13 1.17
N GLU A 364 -10.15 8.17 0.39
CA GLU A 364 -9.17 9.21 0.76
C GLU A 364 -9.60 9.99 2.00
N LEU A 365 -10.89 10.28 2.13
CA LEU A 365 -11.41 10.88 3.36
C LEU A 365 -11.27 9.94 4.57
N GLY A 366 -11.32 8.63 4.38
CA GLY A 366 -10.98 7.65 5.42
C GLY A 366 -9.60 7.89 5.99
N HIS A 367 -8.61 8.16 5.13
CA HIS A 367 -7.27 8.54 5.58
C HIS A 367 -7.27 9.86 6.37
N ASN A 368 -7.94 10.91 5.89
CA ASN A 368 -7.98 12.20 6.58
C ASN A 368 -8.65 12.11 7.96
N TYR A 369 -9.74 11.37 8.09
CA TYR A 369 -10.39 11.19 9.38
C TYR A 369 -9.56 10.33 10.34
N TYR A 370 -8.77 9.38 9.83
CA TYR A 370 -7.81 8.65 10.65
C TYR A 370 -6.67 9.57 11.13
N GLN A 371 -6.08 10.35 10.23
CA GLN A 371 -5.04 11.34 10.54
C GLN A 371 -5.52 12.28 11.65
N ARG A 372 -6.73 12.82 11.50
CA ARG A 372 -7.34 13.72 12.49
C ARG A 372 -7.60 13.06 13.84
N ALA A 373 -7.97 11.78 13.86
CA ALA A 373 -8.29 11.06 15.09
C ALA A 373 -7.06 10.89 15.99
N TYR A 374 -5.89 10.62 15.41
CA TYR A 374 -4.66 10.42 16.18
C TYR A 374 -3.82 11.69 16.37
N ASN A 375 -4.18 12.85 15.83
CA ASN A 375 -3.36 14.06 15.85
C ASN A 375 -3.06 14.61 17.26
N LYS A 376 -3.86 14.22 18.25
CA LYS A 376 -3.64 14.59 19.68
C LYS A 376 -2.63 13.69 20.41
N LYS A 377 -2.16 12.60 19.76
CA LYS A 377 -1.11 11.76 20.32
C LYS A 377 0.25 12.45 20.21
N SER A 378 1.24 11.97 20.96
CA SER A 378 2.62 12.39 20.74
C SER A 378 3.06 11.97 19.33
N PHE A 379 3.99 12.71 18.74
CA PHE A 379 4.33 12.61 17.31
C PHE A 379 4.61 11.18 16.83
N LEU A 380 5.39 10.42 17.60
CA LEU A 380 5.74 9.04 17.23
C LEU A 380 4.54 8.07 17.22
N PHE A 381 3.39 8.48 17.75
CA PHE A 381 2.15 7.71 17.73
C PHE A 381 1.13 8.20 16.68
N ARG A 382 1.48 9.23 15.91
CA ARG A 382 0.61 9.81 14.86
C ARG A 382 0.74 9.04 13.56
N ASP A 383 0.28 7.81 13.57
CA ASP A 383 0.12 6.94 12.41
C ASP A 383 -0.91 5.85 12.76
N SER A 384 -1.34 5.06 11.78
CA SER A 384 -2.24 3.93 12.00
C SER A 384 -1.61 2.80 12.81
N ALA A 385 -2.42 1.93 13.38
CA ALA A 385 -1.96 0.79 14.20
C ALA A 385 -0.93 -0.10 13.48
N ASN A 386 -1.03 -0.24 12.18
CA ASN A 386 -0.01 -0.59 11.20
C ASN A 386 -0.44 -0.08 9.82
N ASP A 387 0.46 -0.10 8.84
CA ASP A 387 0.20 0.46 7.51
C ASP A 387 -0.96 -0.21 6.75
N GLY A 388 -1.33 -1.45 7.08
CA GLY A 388 -2.53 -2.12 6.55
C GLY A 388 -3.85 -1.56 7.11
N PHE A 389 -3.86 -0.99 8.32
CA PHE A 389 -5.05 -0.39 8.91
C PHE A 389 -5.47 0.90 8.21
N HIS A 390 -4.50 1.71 7.78
CA HIS A 390 -4.80 2.97 7.10
C HIS A 390 -5.55 2.71 5.79
N GLU A 391 -5.04 1.81 4.97
CA GLU A 391 -5.68 1.39 3.73
C GLU A 391 -7.04 0.68 3.98
N ALA A 392 -7.08 -0.18 5.02
CA ALA A 392 -8.31 -0.91 5.35
C ALA A 392 -9.46 0.02 5.78
N VAL A 393 -9.18 1.12 6.45
CA VAL A 393 -10.21 2.10 6.85
C VAL A 393 -10.82 2.76 5.62
N GLY A 394 -10.01 3.28 4.69
CA GLY A 394 -10.49 3.85 3.43
C GLY A 394 -11.36 2.87 2.65
N ASP A 395 -10.86 1.65 2.47
CA ASP A 395 -11.58 0.57 1.79
C ASP A 395 -12.88 0.15 2.52
N THR A 396 -12.90 0.15 3.86
CA THR A 396 -14.10 -0.15 4.66
C THR A 396 -15.23 0.85 4.41
N ILE A 397 -14.88 2.13 4.29
CA ILE A 397 -15.85 3.17 3.95
C ILE A 397 -16.36 2.96 2.51
N ALA A 398 -15.47 2.68 1.57
CA ALA A 398 -15.84 2.39 0.18
C ALA A 398 -16.78 1.17 0.06
N LEU A 399 -16.62 0.12 0.88
CA LEU A 399 -17.53 -1.02 0.94
C LEU A 399 -18.96 -0.65 1.40
N SER A 400 -19.13 0.49 2.07
CA SER A 400 -20.44 1.00 2.49
C SER A 400 -21.17 1.80 1.40
N ILE A 401 -20.59 1.98 0.21
CA ILE A 401 -21.23 2.58 -0.96
C ILE A 401 -22.11 1.52 -1.62
N THR A 402 -23.28 1.29 -1.04
CA THR A 402 -24.24 0.27 -1.46
C THR A 402 -25.44 0.92 -2.16
N PRO A 403 -26.28 0.16 -2.89
CA PRO A 403 -27.52 0.69 -3.45
C PRO A 403 -28.41 1.36 -2.38
N GLU A 404 -28.46 0.81 -1.18
CA GLU A 404 -29.22 1.35 -0.05
C GLU A 404 -28.66 2.70 0.43
N TYR A 405 -27.34 2.85 0.48
CA TYR A 405 -26.70 4.14 0.74
C TYR A 405 -27.04 5.16 -0.35
N LEU A 406 -26.95 4.78 -1.62
CA LEU A 406 -27.26 5.67 -2.74
C LEU A 406 -28.71 6.15 -2.74
N VAL A 407 -29.65 5.32 -2.25
CA VAL A 407 -31.05 5.72 -2.03
C VAL A 407 -31.13 6.75 -0.89
N GLN A 408 -30.47 6.49 0.24
CA GLN A 408 -30.52 7.40 1.40
C GLN A 408 -29.97 8.79 1.10
N ILE A 409 -29.01 8.90 0.19
CA ILE A 409 -28.42 10.19 -0.22
C ILE A 409 -29.09 10.78 -1.48
N GLY A 410 -30.16 10.16 -1.99
CA GLY A 410 -30.97 10.65 -3.10
C GLY A 410 -30.32 10.51 -4.49
N LEU A 411 -29.31 9.66 -4.64
CA LEU A 411 -28.72 9.34 -5.93
C LEU A 411 -29.50 8.23 -6.67
N LEU A 412 -30.09 7.30 -5.96
CA LEU A 412 -31.04 6.32 -6.50
C LEU A 412 -32.45 6.53 -5.93
N ASP A 413 -33.47 6.28 -6.73
CA ASP A 413 -34.87 6.38 -6.28
C ASP A 413 -35.28 5.14 -5.47
N LYS A 414 -34.72 3.98 -5.78
CA LYS A 414 -34.93 2.70 -5.10
C LYS A 414 -33.70 1.81 -5.16
N ALA A 415 -33.57 0.95 -4.17
CA ALA A 415 -32.53 -0.08 -4.17
C ALA A 415 -32.73 -1.07 -5.33
N THR A 416 -31.61 -1.58 -5.85
CA THR A 416 -31.61 -2.51 -6.98
C THR A 416 -32.06 -3.90 -6.59
N ASP A 417 -32.60 -4.65 -7.57
CA ASP A 417 -32.98 -6.04 -7.36
C ASP A 417 -31.74 -6.92 -7.05
N PRO A 418 -31.80 -7.80 -6.04
CA PRO A 418 -30.70 -8.69 -5.68
C PRO A 418 -30.23 -9.64 -6.78
N SER A 419 -31.03 -9.90 -7.81
CA SER A 419 -30.62 -10.75 -8.94
C SER A 419 -29.41 -10.23 -9.70
N GLY A 420 -29.12 -8.92 -9.63
CA GLY A 420 -27.94 -8.28 -10.22
C GLY A 420 -26.65 -8.42 -9.39
N ASP A 421 -26.74 -8.85 -8.14
CA ASP A 421 -25.62 -8.83 -7.20
C ASP A 421 -24.46 -9.75 -7.61
N ILE A 422 -24.75 -10.87 -8.27
CA ILE A 422 -23.71 -11.82 -8.69
C ILE A 422 -22.68 -11.17 -9.63
N GLY A 423 -23.10 -10.25 -10.50
CA GLY A 423 -22.21 -9.50 -11.36
C GLY A 423 -21.29 -8.54 -10.58
N LEU A 424 -21.86 -7.84 -9.60
CA LEU A 424 -21.13 -6.95 -8.70
C LEU A 424 -20.12 -7.73 -7.85
N LEU A 425 -20.55 -8.84 -7.24
CA LEU A 425 -19.68 -9.71 -6.43
C LEU A 425 -18.56 -10.34 -7.28
N MET A 426 -18.83 -10.71 -8.54
CA MET A 426 -17.78 -11.19 -9.42
C MET A 426 -16.73 -10.11 -9.71
N LYS A 427 -17.13 -8.88 -10.02
CA LYS A 427 -16.17 -7.77 -10.19
C LYS A 427 -15.33 -7.56 -8.93
N GLN A 428 -15.98 -7.55 -7.77
CA GLN A 428 -15.29 -7.40 -6.49
C GLN A 428 -14.31 -8.56 -6.23
N ALA A 429 -14.67 -9.80 -6.58
CA ALA A 429 -13.77 -10.94 -6.48
C ALA A 429 -12.57 -10.82 -7.43
N LEU A 430 -12.78 -10.34 -8.66
CA LEU A 430 -11.72 -10.13 -9.64
C LEU A 430 -10.75 -9.00 -9.24
N ALA A 431 -11.23 -8.00 -8.51
CA ALA A 431 -10.42 -6.92 -7.93
C ALA A 431 -9.69 -7.39 -6.67
N LYS A 432 -10.46 -7.86 -5.67
CA LYS A 432 -9.98 -8.02 -4.29
C LYS A 432 -9.43 -9.42 -4.01
N ILE A 433 -10.12 -10.50 -4.44
CA ILE A 433 -9.65 -11.88 -4.17
C ILE A 433 -8.49 -12.27 -5.08
N ALA A 434 -8.51 -11.88 -6.37
CA ALA A 434 -7.40 -12.11 -7.30
C ALA A 434 -6.10 -11.42 -6.84
N PHE A 435 -6.20 -10.32 -6.10
CA PHE A 435 -5.05 -9.57 -5.59
C PHE A 435 -4.29 -10.30 -4.46
N LEU A 436 -4.99 -10.99 -3.58
CA LEU A 436 -4.45 -11.48 -2.31
C LEU A 436 -3.17 -12.33 -2.44
N PRO A 437 -3.08 -13.33 -3.34
CA PRO A 437 -1.84 -14.11 -3.45
C PRO A 437 -0.65 -13.30 -3.96
N PHE A 438 -0.88 -12.29 -4.79
CA PHE A 438 0.18 -11.41 -5.26
C PHE A 438 0.62 -10.43 -4.15
N GLY A 439 -0.33 -9.84 -3.43
CA GLY A 439 -0.08 -8.99 -2.27
C GLY A 439 0.78 -9.67 -1.20
N LEU A 440 0.54 -10.97 -0.99
CA LEU A 440 1.30 -11.79 -0.05
C LEU A 440 2.71 -12.12 -0.56
N MET A 441 2.83 -12.63 -1.81
CA MET A 441 4.06 -13.28 -2.25
C MET A 441 5.22 -12.33 -2.51
N ILE A 442 4.97 -11.06 -2.86
CA ILE A 442 6.03 -10.08 -3.15
C ILE A 442 6.98 -9.92 -1.97
N ASP A 443 6.45 -9.68 -0.78
CA ASP A 443 7.28 -9.47 0.39
C ASP A 443 7.82 -10.79 0.94
N GLN A 444 7.12 -11.89 0.81
CA GLN A 444 7.69 -13.20 1.12
C GLN A 444 8.93 -13.50 0.27
N TRP A 445 8.93 -13.13 -1.02
CA TRP A 445 10.12 -13.22 -1.86
C TRP A 445 11.23 -12.28 -1.34
N ARG A 446 10.90 -11.00 -1.06
CA ARG A 446 11.90 -10.02 -0.58
C ARG A 446 12.48 -10.40 0.78
N TRP A 447 11.68 -10.89 1.73
CA TRP A 447 12.18 -11.36 3.03
C TRP A 447 13.18 -12.49 2.88
N LYS A 448 12.93 -13.44 1.99
CA LYS A 448 13.86 -14.53 1.67
C LYS A 448 15.11 -14.05 0.96
N VAL A 449 15.03 -13.02 0.15
CA VAL A 449 16.18 -12.36 -0.47
C VAL A 449 17.01 -11.63 0.59
N PHE A 450 16.39 -10.83 1.44
CA PHE A 450 17.10 -10.13 2.52
C PHE A 450 17.73 -11.10 3.55
N SER A 451 17.09 -12.19 3.87
CA SER A 451 17.67 -13.21 4.77
C SER A 451 18.80 -14.02 4.13
N GLY A 452 18.98 -13.96 2.81
CA GLY A 452 19.93 -14.77 2.06
C GLY A 452 19.44 -16.18 1.72
N GLU A 453 18.21 -16.55 2.07
CA GLU A 453 17.59 -17.83 1.69
C GLU A 453 17.47 -17.94 0.15
N ILE A 454 17.20 -16.82 -0.53
CA ILE A 454 17.21 -16.72 -1.99
C ILE A 454 18.45 -15.95 -2.41
N THR A 455 19.38 -16.64 -3.07
CA THR A 455 20.61 -16.04 -3.58
C THR A 455 20.37 -15.27 -4.89
N PRO A 456 21.29 -14.35 -5.29
CA PRO A 456 21.16 -13.63 -6.56
C PRO A 456 21.01 -14.53 -7.80
N ALA A 457 21.62 -15.70 -7.81
CA ALA A 457 21.47 -16.67 -8.89
C ALA A 457 20.05 -17.24 -9.00
N GLN A 458 19.31 -17.26 -7.89
CA GLN A 458 17.99 -17.87 -7.77
C GLN A 458 16.83 -16.85 -7.86
N TYR A 459 17.09 -15.54 -7.97
CA TYR A 459 16.08 -14.48 -7.87
C TYR A 459 14.87 -14.76 -8.75
N ASN A 460 15.05 -15.00 -10.05
CA ASN A 460 13.95 -15.20 -10.98
C ASN A 460 13.27 -16.56 -10.82
N GLN A 461 14.06 -17.62 -10.63
CA GLN A 461 13.53 -18.96 -10.40
C GLN A 461 12.59 -18.99 -9.19
N LYS A 462 13.06 -18.47 -8.04
CA LYS A 462 12.28 -18.47 -6.79
C LYS A 462 11.09 -17.51 -6.83
N TRP A 463 11.15 -16.43 -7.61
CA TRP A 463 9.99 -15.60 -7.89
C TRP A 463 8.89 -16.41 -8.57
N TRP A 464 9.20 -17.17 -9.62
CA TRP A 464 8.22 -17.96 -10.33
C TRP A 464 7.73 -19.19 -9.56
N GLU A 465 8.56 -19.78 -8.72
CA GLU A 465 8.10 -20.83 -7.78
C GLU A 465 7.01 -20.28 -6.85
N LEU A 466 7.18 -19.06 -6.31
CA LEU A 466 6.16 -18.41 -5.47
C LEU A 466 4.92 -18.00 -6.28
N ARG A 467 5.08 -17.50 -7.50
CA ARG A 467 3.97 -17.18 -8.40
C ARG A 467 3.11 -18.41 -8.69
N ARG A 468 3.73 -19.55 -9.01
CA ARG A 468 3.02 -20.82 -9.19
C ARG A 468 2.34 -21.29 -7.91
N LYS A 469 3.03 -21.20 -6.77
CA LYS A 469 2.52 -21.62 -5.46
C LYS A 469 1.28 -20.84 -5.03
N TYR A 470 1.34 -19.52 -5.11
CA TYR A 470 0.31 -18.63 -4.56
C TYR A 470 -0.74 -18.23 -5.61
N GLN A 471 -0.32 -17.78 -6.79
CA GLN A 471 -1.24 -17.33 -7.83
C GLN A 471 -1.66 -18.42 -8.81
N GLY A 472 -0.96 -19.56 -8.87
CA GLY A 472 -1.26 -20.60 -9.87
C GLY A 472 -1.07 -20.11 -11.30
N ILE A 473 -0.10 -19.25 -11.57
CA ILE A 473 0.19 -18.68 -12.89
C ILE A 473 1.64 -18.94 -13.29
N ASP A 474 1.91 -18.93 -14.60
CA ASP A 474 3.25 -19.11 -15.14
C ASP A 474 3.58 -18.11 -16.26
N ALA A 475 4.88 -17.85 -16.41
CA ALA A 475 5.39 -16.96 -17.44
C ALA A 475 5.40 -17.64 -18.82
N PRO A 476 5.11 -16.92 -19.90
CA PRO A 476 5.49 -17.37 -21.22
C PRO A 476 7.02 -17.33 -21.36
N GLY A 477 7.64 -18.45 -21.69
CA GLY A 477 9.06 -18.72 -21.94
C GLY A 477 10.10 -17.70 -21.43
N ARG A 478 10.83 -18.02 -20.33
CA ARG A 478 11.83 -17.11 -19.75
C ARG A 478 13.21 -17.79 -19.69
N GLY A 479 14.26 -17.04 -20.02
CA GLY A 479 15.64 -17.49 -19.88
C GLY A 479 16.17 -17.34 -18.44
N GLU A 480 17.29 -17.98 -18.14
CA GLU A 480 17.93 -17.95 -16.81
C GLU A 480 18.38 -16.54 -16.37
N GLU A 481 18.67 -15.66 -17.33
CA GLU A 481 19.10 -14.28 -17.06
C GLU A 481 17.99 -13.32 -16.70
N ALA A 482 16.72 -13.74 -16.76
CA ALA A 482 15.58 -12.89 -16.45
C ALA A 482 15.60 -12.40 -14.99
N PHE A 483 15.09 -11.19 -14.79
CA PHE A 483 14.86 -10.61 -13.46
C PHE A 483 13.48 -9.97 -13.41
N ASP A 484 12.44 -10.81 -13.47
CA ASP A 484 11.05 -10.41 -13.54
C ASP A 484 10.52 -9.70 -12.28
N PRO A 485 11.04 -9.94 -11.05
CA PRO A 485 10.65 -9.15 -9.89
C PRO A 485 10.79 -7.63 -10.09
N PHE A 486 11.79 -7.20 -10.86
CA PHE A 486 12.03 -5.78 -11.14
C PHE A 486 10.90 -5.14 -11.98
N GLY A 487 10.15 -5.91 -12.73
CA GLY A 487 8.97 -5.46 -13.48
C GLY A 487 7.85 -4.85 -12.62
N LYS A 488 7.94 -4.95 -11.29
CA LYS A 488 7.02 -4.31 -10.34
C LYS A 488 7.68 -3.12 -9.64
N TYR A 489 7.05 -1.95 -9.73
CA TYR A 489 7.53 -0.70 -9.11
C TYR A 489 8.00 -0.88 -7.65
N HIS A 490 7.21 -1.56 -6.84
CA HIS A 490 7.51 -1.77 -5.40
C HIS A 490 8.79 -2.55 -5.14
N VAL A 491 9.25 -3.36 -6.10
CA VAL A 491 10.57 -4.01 -6.02
C VAL A 491 11.67 -3.04 -6.44
N ALA A 492 11.48 -2.32 -7.55
CA ALA A 492 12.43 -1.36 -8.09
C ALA A 492 12.66 -0.16 -7.12
N ALA A 493 11.59 0.38 -6.54
CA ALA A 493 11.61 1.51 -5.62
C ALA A 493 11.67 1.11 -4.13
N ASN A 494 11.82 -0.19 -3.83
CA ASN A 494 11.91 -0.73 -2.47
C ASN A 494 10.76 -0.34 -1.53
N VAL A 495 9.53 -0.37 -2.02
CA VAL A 495 8.32 -0.08 -1.22
C VAL A 495 7.73 -1.37 -0.65
N PRO A 496 7.52 -1.52 0.68
CA PRO A 496 6.87 -2.68 1.28
C PRO A 496 5.47 -2.92 0.72
N TYR A 497 5.06 -4.17 0.59
CA TYR A 497 3.83 -4.55 -0.11
C TYR A 497 2.80 -5.31 0.76
N THR A 498 3.24 -5.92 1.86
CA THR A 498 2.38 -6.70 2.77
C THR A 498 1.20 -5.88 3.30
N ARG A 499 1.34 -4.55 3.44
CA ARG A 499 0.26 -3.64 3.84
C ARG A 499 -1.01 -3.81 3.01
N TYR A 500 -0.87 -3.99 1.69
CA TYR A 500 -2.01 -4.15 0.80
C TYR A 500 -2.70 -5.52 0.98
N PHE A 501 -1.92 -6.58 1.25
CA PHE A 501 -2.49 -7.88 1.62
C PHE A 501 -3.31 -7.78 2.91
N LEU A 502 -2.75 -7.14 3.94
CA LEU A 502 -3.44 -6.95 5.21
C LEU A 502 -4.68 -6.07 5.06
N ALA A 503 -4.60 -4.99 4.29
CA ALA A 503 -5.71 -4.11 4.03
C ALA A 503 -6.89 -4.84 3.38
N HIS A 504 -6.59 -5.69 2.39
CA HIS A 504 -7.62 -6.49 1.70
C HIS A 504 -8.31 -7.51 2.63
N VAL A 505 -7.63 -7.98 3.67
CA VAL A 505 -8.24 -8.82 4.71
C VAL A 505 -9.03 -7.97 5.71
N LEU A 506 -8.40 -6.93 6.25
CA LEU A 506 -8.93 -6.12 7.34
C LEU A 506 -10.18 -5.33 6.92
N GLN A 507 -10.26 -4.84 5.68
CA GLN A 507 -11.43 -4.09 5.21
C GLN A 507 -12.74 -4.88 5.37
N PHE A 508 -12.74 -6.17 5.06
CA PHE A 508 -13.93 -7.01 5.22
C PHE A 508 -14.23 -7.30 6.70
N GLN A 509 -13.19 -7.53 7.49
CA GLN A 509 -13.34 -7.76 8.92
C GLN A 509 -13.88 -6.50 9.65
N PHE A 510 -13.38 -5.33 9.29
CA PHE A 510 -13.87 -4.03 9.82
C PHE A 510 -15.29 -3.78 9.36
N HIS A 511 -15.57 -3.91 8.07
CA HIS A 511 -16.90 -3.68 7.52
C HIS A 511 -17.94 -4.61 8.14
N ARG A 512 -17.66 -5.91 8.28
CA ARG A 512 -18.55 -6.87 8.95
C ARG A 512 -18.86 -6.44 10.39
N ALA A 513 -17.84 -6.07 11.16
CA ALA A 513 -18.02 -5.67 12.55
C ALA A 513 -18.81 -4.36 12.69
N LEU A 514 -18.56 -3.38 11.83
CA LEU A 514 -19.27 -2.10 11.83
C LEU A 514 -20.70 -2.24 11.30
N ALA A 515 -20.92 -3.04 10.25
CA ALA A 515 -22.25 -3.32 9.73
C ALA A 515 -23.16 -4.03 10.78
N GLN A 516 -22.59 -4.99 11.52
CA GLN A 516 -23.28 -5.63 12.66
C GLN A 516 -23.62 -4.60 13.75
N THR A 517 -22.70 -3.69 14.07
CA THR A 517 -22.92 -2.61 15.04
C THR A 517 -24.01 -1.64 14.53
N ALA A 518 -24.08 -1.39 13.24
CA ALA A 518 -25.12 -0.58 12.60
C ALA A 518 -26.48 -1.29 12.49
N GLY A 519 -26.59 -2.53 12.98
CA GLY A 519 -27.86 -3.30 12.96
C GLY A 519 -28.18 -3.91 11.59
N CYS A 520 -27.23 -3.99 10.66
CA CYS A 520 -27.48 -4.62 9.38
C CYS A 520 -27.62 -6.14 9.51
N THR A 521 -28.73 -6.70 9.02
CA THR A 521 -29.04 -8.14 9.04
C THR A 521 -29.02 -8.76 7.64
N GLY A 522 -28.84 -7.96 6.60
CA GLY A 522 -28.76 -8.40 5.21
C GLY A 522 -27.38 -8.91 4.80
N PRO A 523 -27.20 -9.25 3.52
CA PRO A 523 -25.89 -9.60 2.96
C PRO A 523 -24.91 -8.42 3.08
N LEU A 524 -23.66 -8.68 3.49
CA LEU A 524 -22.68 -7.62 3.79
C LEU A 524 -22.45 -6.65 2.62
N HIS A 525 -22.47 -7.12 1.38
CA HIS A 525 -22.31 -6.28 0.19
C HIS A 525 -23.47 -5.28 -0.05
N ARG A 526 -24.57 -5.40 0.71
CA ARG A 526 -25.69 -4.45 0.73
C ARG A 526 -25.75 -3.65 2.03
N CYS A 527 -24.86 -3.92 2.98
CA CYS A 527 -24.82 -3.22 4.26
C CYS A 527 -24.02 -1.93 4.15
N SER A 528 -24.63 -0.81 4.53
CA SER A 528 -23.93 0.46 4.75
C SER A 528 -23.92 0.82 6.22
N ILE A 529 -22.82 1.44 6.68
CA ILE A 529 -22.75 1.99 8.05
C ILE A 529 -23.21 3.45 8.11
N TYR A 530 -23.63 4.02 6.99
CA TYR A 530 -24.13 5.40 6.91
C TYR A 530 -25.25 5.64 7.94
N ASN A 531 -25.22 6.79 8.62
CA ASN A 531 -26.13 7.17 9.69
C ASN A 531 -26.01 6.39 11.02
N SER A 532 -25.08 5.45 11.17
CA SER A 532 -24.87 4.75 12.44
C SER A 532 -23.82 5.43 13.31
N LYS A 533 -24.25 6.21 14.29
CA LYS A 533 -23.35 6.84 15.27
C LYS A 533 -22.63 5.82 16.15
N GLU A 534 -23.25 4.68 16.40
CA GLU A 534 -22.67 3.57 17.16
C GLU A 534 -21.49 2.97 16.41
N ALA A 535 -21.65 2.72 15.10
CA ALA A 535 -20.55 2.26 14.25
C ALA A 535 -19.45 3.32 14.16
N GLY A 536 -19.81 4.61 14.04
CA GLY A 536 -18.88 5.72 14.03
C GLY A 536 -18.08 5.84 15.34
N THR A 537 -18.73 5.71 16.49
CA THR A 537 -18.07 5.70 17.81
C THR A 537 -17.06 4.55 17.91
N LYS A 538 -17.47 3.37 17.49
CA LYS A 538 -16.60 2.18 17.51
C LYS A 538 -15.41 2.33 16.58
N LEU A 539 -15.62 2.87 15.39
CA LEU A 539 -14.54 3.21 14.46
C LEU A 539 -13.59 4.24 15.08
N ASN A 540 -14.11 5.36 15.59
CA ASN A 540 -13.30 6.43 16.18
C ASN A 540 -12.43 5.96 17.35
N ASN A 541 -12.96 5.10 18.22
CA ASN A 541 -12.20 4.51 19.34
C ASN A 541 -10.95 3.76 18.87
N MET A 542 -11.02 3.11 17.71
CA MET A 542 -9.84 2.47 17.11
C MET A 542 -8.91 3.50 16.48
N LEU A 543 -9.46 4.47 15.71
CA LEU A 543 -8.66 5.50 15.03
C LEU A 543 -7.82 6.32 16.01
N GLU A 544 -8.40 6.73 17.14
CA GLU A 544 -7.72 7.53 18.16
C GLU A 544 -6.53 6.81 18.83
N MET A 545 -6.43 5.48 18.72
CA MET A 545 -5.28 4.78 19.30
C MET A 545 -3.99 5.10 18.56
N GLY A 546 -4.06 5.33 17.24
CA GLY A 546 -2.88 5.49 16.41
C GLY A 546 -1.88 4.34 16.63
N LEU A 547 -0.60 4.67 16.66
CA LEU A 547 0.49 3.73 17.01
C LEU A 547 0.74 3.58 18.52
N SER A 548 -0.08 4.19 19.40
CA SER A 548 0.19 4.16 20.85
C SER A 548 0.03 2.77 21.47
N LYS A 549 -0.73 1.88 20.82
CA LYS A 549 -0.96 0.50 21.24
C LYS A 549 -0.57 -0.48 20.11
N PRO A 550 -0.27 -1.74 20.45
CA PRO A 550 -0.12 -2.78 19.43
C PRO A 550 -1.40 -2.96 18.61
N TRP A 551 -1.26 -3.32 17.32
CA TRP A 551 -2.41 -3.48 16.43
C TRP A 551 -3.50 -4.46 16.91
N PRO A 552 -3.21 -5.53 17.71
CA PRO A 552 -4.28 -6.38 18.24
C PRO A 552 -5.25 -5.63 19.17
N ASP A 553 -4.78 -4.59 19.89
CA ASP A 553 -5.63 -3.76 20.74
C ASP A 553 -6.56 -2.88 19.89
N ALA A 554 -6.03 -2.29 18.81
CA ALA A 554 -6.81 -1.53 17.84
C ALA A 554 -7.86 -2.41 17.13
N LEU A 555 -7.46 -3.61 16.73
CA LEU A 555 -8.36 -4.58 16.12
C LEU A 555 -9.48 -4.99 17.08
N GLN A 556 -9.16 -5.21 18.37
CA GLN A 556 -10.15 -5.52 19.40
C GLN A 556 -11.15 -4.38 19.59
N ALA A 557 -10.71 -3.12 19.53
CA ALA A 557 -11.60 -1.98 19.68
C ALA A 557 -12.68 -1.93 18.59
N ILE A 558 -12.32 -2.26 17.34
CA ILE A 558 -13.26 -2.21 16.21
C ILE A 558 -14.02 -3.53 16.00
N THR A 559 -13.40 -4.69 16.27
CA THR A 559 -13.99 -6.00 15.93
C THR A 559 -14.42 -6.83 17.14
N GLY A 560 -13.95 -6.49 18.33
CA GLY A 560 -14.07 -7.31 19.53
C GLY A 560 -13.11 -8.52 19.58
N LYS A 561 -12.24 -8.69 18.58
CA LYS A 561 -11.26 -9.77 18.44
C LYS A 561 -9.84 -9.21 18.35
N ARG A 562 -8.85 -9.96 18.83
CA ARG A 562 -7.44 -9.58 18.77
C ARG A 562 -6.68 -10.19 17.59
N GLU A 563 -7.34 -11.04 16.81
CA GLU A 563 -6.74 -11.78 15.70
C GLU A 563 -7.35 -11.33 14.37
N MET A 564 -6.52 -11.18 13.37
CA MET A 564 -6.98 -10.98 11.99
C MET A 564 -7.73 -12.23 11.52
N ASP A 565 -8.81 -12.01 10.77
CA ASP A 565 -9.69 -13.08 10.30
C ASP A 565 -10.08 -12.82 8.84
N ALA A 566 -9.59 -13.67 7.96
CA ALA A 566 -9.84 -13.56 6.53
C ALA A 566 -11.11 -14.32 6.07
N THR A 567 -11.95 -14.77 7.00
CA THR A 567 -13.22 -15.45 6.70
C THR A 567 -14.41 -14.47 6.65
N ALA A 568 -14.15 -13.18 6.76
CA ALA A 568 -15.16 -12.12 6.77
C ALA A 568 -15.82 -11.86 5.38
#